data_5419650ef1c5b18061fc08795853f383
#
_entry.id   5419650ef1c5b18061fc08795853f383
#
_cell.length_a   1.000
_cell.length_b   1.000
_cell.length_c   1.000
_cell.angle_alpha   90.00
_cell.angle_beta   90.00
_cell.angle_gamma   90.00
#
_symmetry.space_group_name_H-M   'P 1'
#
loop_
_entity.id
_entity.type
_entity.pdbx_description
1 polymer ?
#
loop_
_entity_poly.entity_id
_entity_poly.type
_entity_poly.pdbx_seq_one_letter_code
_entity_poly.pdbx_strand_id
1 'polypeptide(L)'
;MKHWYAIHTKPRQEEHAAVHLRRQEFEIYLPRIKQARRFRQRWRDMIEPLFPRYLFIRLDLGNDNVAPIRSTRGVSKLVSFNGLPATVPEPLIDALIESADPDTGLLHPHEARFKPGATVTIVNGPLAGLEAIFEAHDGEARSIILLELLGKTQQLRIDSNHLWPTTT
;
A
#
# COMPACT_ATOMS: atom_id res chain seq x y z
N MET A 1 22.48 -4.92 3.40
CA MET A 1 21.74 -3.93 2.62
C MET A 1 20.28 -3.95 3.01
N LYS A 2 19.73 -2.80 3.32
CA LYS A 2 18.34 -2.71 3.76
C LYS A 2 17.35 -2.71 2.60
N HIS A 3 16.27 -3.45 2.77
CA HIS A 3 15.16 -3.48 1.83
C HIS A 3 13.84 -3.28 2.56
N TRP A 4 12.83 -2.86 1.83
CA TRP A 4 11.48 -2.77 2.36
C TRP A 4 10.77 -4.11 2.26
N TYR A 5 10.00 -4.41 3.30
CA TYR A 5 9.16 -5.62 3.40
C TYR A 5 7.78 -5.22 3.87
N ALA A 6 6.80 -6.07 3.62
CA ALA A 6 5.44 -5.83 4.08
C ALA A 6 5.14 -6.63 5.35
N ILE A 7 4.48 -5.98 6.30
CA ILE A 7 3.95 -6.62 7.50
C ILE A 7 2.45 -6.69 7.38
N HIS A 8 1.91 -7.88 7.63
CA HIS A 8 0.48 -8.10 7.77
C HIS A 8 0.11 -7.92 9.23
N THR A 9 -0.85 -7.02 9.50
CA THR A 9 -1.30 -6.71 10.84
C THR A 9 -2.61 -7.43 11.17
N LYS A 10 -2.96 -7.43 12.45
CA LYS A 10 -4.30 -7.80 12.88
C LYS A 10 -5.28 -6.70 12.45
N PRO A 11 -6.58 -7.05 12.27
CA PRO A 11 -7.56 -6.06 11.83
C PRO A 11 -7.59 -4.81 12.72
N ARG A 12 -7.54 -3.64 12.10
CA ARG A 12 -7.60 -2.33 12.76
C ARG A 12 -6.46 -2.06 13.75
N GLN A 13 -5.36 -2.81 13.66
CA GLN A 13 -4.21 -2.65 14.55
C GLN A 13 -2.96 -2.13 13.83
N GLU A 14 -3.10 -1.49 12.68
CA GLU A 14 -1.98 -0.95 11.91
C GLU A 14 -1.19 0.09 12.72
N GLU A 15 -1.88 1.07 13.32
CA GLU A 15 -1.24 2.09 14.15
C GLU A 15 -0.60 1.50 15.40
N HIS A 16 -1.28 0.55 16.02
CA HIS A 16 -0.78 -0.13 17.21
C HIS A 16 0.51 -0.89 16.90
N ALA A 17 0.51 -1.64 15.80
CA ALA A 17 1.70 -2.34 15.33
C ALA A 17 2.84 -1.35 15.02
N ALA A 18 2.52 -0.24 14.35
CA ALA A 18 3.50 0.78 14.01
C ALA A 18 4.19 1.36 15.26
N VAL A 19 3.42 1.71 16.29
CA VAL A 19 3.96 2.24 17.54
C VAL A 19 4.91 1.25 18.21
N HIS A 20 4.50 -0.02 18.29
CA HIS A 20 5.32 -1.04 18.96
C HIS A 20 6.56 -1.43 18.16
N LEU A 21 6.51 -1.38 16.83
CA LEU A 21 7.69 -1.60 16.00
C LEU A 21 8.68 -0.44 16.10
N ARG A 22 8.19 0.80 16.10
CA ARG A 22 9.06 1.97 16.29
C ARG A 22 9.76 1.96 17.65
N ARG A 23 9.10 1.50 18.69
CA ARG A 23 9.70 1.36 20.03
C ARG A 23 10.86 0.36 20.03
N GLN A 24 10.89 -0.57 19.12
CA GLN A 24 11.97 -1.51 18.94
C GLN A 24 13.04 -1.00 17.97
N GLU A 25 12.96 0.28 17.60
CA GLU A 25 13.89 0.96 16.69
C GLU A 25 13.85 0.48 15.24
N PHE A 26 12.76 -0.17 14.82
CA PHE A 26 12.55 -0.48 13.42
C PHE A 26 12.10 0.75 12.64
N GLU A 27 12.65 0.91 11.43
CA GLU A 27 12.17 1.91 10.48
C GLU A 27 10.92 1.36 9.81
N ILE A 28 9.77 1.99 10.06
CA ILE A 28 8.51 1.57 9.49
C ILE A 28 7.84 2.70 8.73
N TYR A 29 6.99 2.33 7.78
CA TYR A 29 6.16 3.27 7.05
C TYR A 29 4.73 2.74 7.00
N LEU A 30 3.82 3.53 7.56
CA LEU A 30 2.38 3.27 7.51
C LEU A 30 1.74 4.37 6.66
N PRO A 31 1.53 4.12 5.35
CA PRO A 31 0.87 5.11 4.52
C PRO A 31 -0.60 5.23 4.90
N ARG A 32 -1.04 6.47 5.12
CA ARG A 32 -2.41 6.79 5.49
C ARG A 32 -3.00 7.76 4.47
N ILE A 33 -4.27 7.59 4.21
CA ILE A 33 -4.99 8.43 3.27
C ILE A 33 -6.12 9.15 3.99
N LYS A 34 -6.28 10.44 3.67
CA LYS A 34 -7.44 11.21 4.10
C LYS A 34 -8.45 11.21 2.96
N GLN A 35 -9.61 10.64 3.21
CA GLN A 35 -10.65 10.60 2.19
C GLN A 35 -12.03 10.76 2.81
N ALA A 36 -12.96 11.26 1.99
CA ALA A 36 -14.35 11.40 2.41
C ALA A 36 -15.05 10.04 2.43
N ARG A 37 -15.71 9.74 3.53
CA ARG A 37 -16.57 8.55 3.68
C ARG A 37 -17.97 8.97 4.04
N ARG A 38 -18.95 8.28 3.48
CA ARG A 38 -20.36 8.51 3.80
C ARG A 38 -20.76 7.67 5.00
N PHE A 39 -21.23 8.35 6.04
CA PHE A 39 -21.70 7.69 7.25
C PHE A 39 -23.05 8.31 7.64
N ARG A 40 -24.10 7.51 7.74
CA ARG A 40 -25.45 7.96 8.09
C ARG A 40 -25.91 9.18 7.27
N GLN A 41 -25.75 9.12 5.94
CA GLN A 41 -26.10 10.16 4.99
C GLN A 41 -25.31 11.47 5.11
N ARG A 42 -24.22 11.47 5.89
CA ARG A 42 -23.30 12.59 6.00
C ARG A 42 -21.91 12.21 5.51
N TRP A 43 -21.23 13.14 4.88
CA TRP A 43 -19.84 12.98 4.47
C TRP A 43 -18.92 13.37 5.63
N ARG A 44 -17.93 12.54 5.87
CA ARG A 44 -16.89 12.79 6.86
C ARG A 44 -15.52 12.55 6.24
N ASP A 45 -14.57 13.42 6.57
CA ASP A 45 -13.17 13.16 6.27
C ASP A 45 -12.62 12.14 7.27
N MET A 46 -12.10 11.04 6.75
CA MET A 46 -11.51 9.99 7.59
C MET A 46 -10.07 9.74 7.19
N ILE A 47 -9.22 9.56 8.20
CA ILE A 47 -7.84 9.16 8.01
C ILE A 47 -7.77 7.66 8.28
N GLU A 48 -7.35 6.92 7.28
CA GLU A 48 -7.30 5.46 7.35
C GLU A 48 -6.04 4.94 6.67
N PRO A 49 -5.60 3.72 7.00
CA PRO A 49 -4.49 3.11 6.28
C PRO A 49 -4.79 3.01 4.79
N LEU A 50 -3.80 3.34 3.95
CA LEU A 50 -3.94 3.18 2.51
C LEU A 50 -4.13 1.71 2.14
N PHE A 51 -3.42 0.83 2.83
CA PHE A 51 -3.53 -0.62 2.67
C PHE A 51 -4.00 -1.23 3.99
N PRO A 52 -5.31 -1.47 4.17
CA PRO A 52 -5.81 -2.06 5.40
C PRO A 52 -5.10 -3.37 5.74
N ARG A 53 -4.66 -3.49 6.99
CA ARG A 53 -3.94 -4.63 7.55
C ARG A 53 -2.49 -4.77 7.05
N TYR A 54 -1.90 -3.71 6.47
CA TYR A 54 -0.51 -3.74 6.02
C TYR A 54 0.24 -2.48 6.43
N LEU A 55 1.51 -2.66 6.74
CA LEU A 55 2.48 -1.58 6.83
C LEU A 55 3.83 -2.07 6.29
N PHE A 56 4.76 -1.16 6.12
CA PHE A 56 6.05 -1.48 5.56
C PHE A 56 7.14 -1.33 6.61
N ILE A 57 8.14 -2.20 6.54
CA ILE A 57 9.29 -2.19 7.43
C ILE A 57 10.57 -2.30 6.61
N ARG A 58 11.58 -1.54 6.99
CA ARG A 58 12.88 -1.58 6.33
C ARG A 58 13.85 -2.40 7.15
N LEU A 59 14.38 -3.45 6.56
CA LEU A 59 15.21 -4.44 7.25
C LEU A 59 16.43 -4.80 6.42
N ASP A 60 17.52 -5.07 7.13
CA ASP A 60 18.67 -5.82 6.61
C ASP A 60 18.61 -7.23 7.20
N LEU A 61 18.13 -8.19 6.43
CA LEU A 61 17.93 -9.56 6.91
C LEU A 61 19.23 -10.24 7.34
N GLY A 62 20.38 -9.76 6.83
CA GLY A 62 21.66 -10.31 7.23
C GLY A 62 22.16 -9.81 8.59
N ASN A 63 21.71 -8.65 9.04
CA ASN A 63 22.19 -7.98 10.24
C ASN A 63 21.13 -7.71 11.30
N ASP A 64 19.88 -7.46 10.89
CA ASP A 64 18.81 -7.15 11.83
C ASP A 64 18.22 -8.42 12.44
N ASN A 65 17.91 -8.35 13.73
CA ASN A 65 17.18 -9.41 14.39
C ASN A 65 15.69 -9.26 14.11
N VAL A 66 15.16 -10.14 13.24
CA VAL A 66 13.75 -10.11 12.84
C VAL A 66 12.84 -10.95 13.73
N ALA A 67 13.39 -11.72 14.64
CA ALA A 67 12.60 -12.61 15.50
C ALA A 67 11.53 -11.89 16.33
N PRO A 68 11.77 -10.68 16.89
CA PRO A 68 10.75 -9.98 17.68
C PRO A 68 9.57 -9.46 16.86
N ILE A 69 9.70 -9.35 15.54
CA ILE A 69 8.64 -8.75 14.70
C ILE A 69 7.34 -9.52 14.83
N ARG A 70 7.40 -10.84 14.71
CA ARG A 70 6.21 -11.70 14.77
C ARG A 70 5.48 -11.62 16.11
N SER A 71 6.19 -11.41 17.20
CA SER A 71 5.63 -11.31 18.54
C SER A 71 5.24 -9.88 18.93
N THR A 72 5.45 -8.91 18.06
CA THR A 72 5.06 -7.53 18.29
C THR A 72 3.53 -7.40 18.30
N ARG A 73 3.01 -6.64 19.25
CA ARG A 73 1.56 -6.40 19.36
C ARG A 73 1.02 -5.77 18.08
N GLY A 74 -0.09 -6.31 17.60
CA GLY A 74 -0.73 -5.84 16.38
C GLY A 74 -0.20 -6.47 15.10
N VAL A 75 0.95 -7.14 15.17
CA VAL A 75 1.54 -7.83 14.02
C VAL A 75 0.98 -9.24 13.92
N SER A 76 0.56 -9.62 12.72
CA SER A 76 0.19 -10.99 12.38
C SER A 76 1.40 -11.75 11.86
N LYS A 77 2.03 -11.24 10.81
CA LYS A 77 3.22 -11.88 10.21
C LYS A 77 3.98 -10.92 9.30
N LEU A 78 5.23 -11.26 9.03
CA LEU A 78 5.99 -10.70 7.93
C LEU A 78 5.57 -11.41 6.64
N VAL A 79 5.18 -10.65 5.62
CA VAL A 79 4.72 -11.25 4.36
C VAL A 79 5.86 -12.01 3.69
N SER A 80 5.61 -13.27 3.36
CA SER A 80 6.62 -14.15 2.79
C SER A 80 6.07 -14.95 1.61
N PHE A 81 6.97 -15.27 0.68
CA PHE A 81 6.69 -16.18 -0.43
C PHE A 81 7.68 -17.34 -0.36
N ASN A 82 7.17 -18.57 -0.36
CA ASN A 82 8.00 -19.77 -0.28
C ASN A 82 8.99 -19.76 0.91
N GLY A 83 8.55 -19.22 2.04
CA GLY A 83 9.36 -19.14 3.26
C GLY A 83 10.35 -17.99 3.30
N LEU A 84 10.45 -17.19 2.23
CA LEU A 84 11.33 -16.02 2.17
C LEU A 84 10.51 -14.74 2.26
N PRO A 85 10.95 -13.76 3.07
CA PRO A 85 10.30 -12.46 3.12
C PRO A 85 10.25 -11.81 1.73
N ALA A 86 9.07 -11.33 1.35
CA ALA A 86 8.86 -10.68 0.06
C ALA A 86 9.30 -9.22 0.12
N THR A 87 10.21 -8.83 -0.76
CA THR A 87 10.66 -7.44 -0.85
C THR A 87 9.60 -6.58 -1.53
N VAL A 88 9.50 -5.33 -1.07
CA VAL A 88 8.68 -4.29 -1.70
C VAL A 88 9.63 -3.36 -2.45
N PRO A 89 9.35 -3.04 -3.73
CA PRO A 89 10.23 -2.16 -4.48
C PRO A 89 10.41 -0.80 -3.79
N GLU A 90 11.65 -0.39 -3.62
CA GLU A 90 11.97 0.90 -2.99
C GLU A 90 11.34 2.09 -3.74
N PRO A 91 11.33 2.12 -5.10
CA PRO A 91 10.65 3.19 -5.82
C PRO A 91 9.18 3.35 -5.48
N LEU A 92 8.48 2.26 -5.15
CA LEU A 92 7.08 2.33 -4.72
C LEU A 92 6.94 3.10 -3.40
N ILE A 93 7.76 2.77 -2.42
CA ILE A 93 7.76 3.45 -1.12
C ILE A 93 8.14 4.93 -1.29
N ASP A 94 9.16 5.21 -2.07
CA ASP A 94 9.60 6.58 -2.36
C ASP A 94 8.47 7.39 -3.02
N ALA A 95 7.77 6.80 -3.99
CA ALA A 95 6.66 7.47 -4.65
C ALA A 95 5.52 7.78 -3.69
N LEU A 96 5.22 6.88 -2.76
CA LEU A 96 4.21 7.11 -1.72
C LEU A 96 4.62 8.28 -0.82
N ILE A 97 5.85 8.30 -0.35
CA ILE A 97 6.37 9.35 0.52
C ILE A 97 6.36 10.70 -0.20
N GLU A 98 6.80 10.75 -1.45
CA GLU A 98 6.82 11.97 -2.24
C GLU A 98 5.43 12.52 -2.53
N SER A 99 4.43 11.65 -2.66
CA SER A 99 3.04 12.04 -2.93
C SER A 99 2.30 12.50 -1.69
N ALA A 100 2.82 12.21 -0.50
CA ALA A 100 2.20 12.59 0.76
C ALA A 100 2.37 14.08 1.02
N ASP A 101 1.41 14.66 1.75
CA ASP A 101 1.53 16.03 2.25
C ASP A 101 2.76 16.13 3.15
N PRO A 102 3.69 17.07 2.90
CA PRO A 102 4.92 17.16 3.67
C PRO A 102 4.70 17.53 5.15
N ASP A 103 3.60 18.19 5.47
CA ASP A 103 3.30 18.60 6.85
C ASP A 103 2.58 17.50 7.64
N THR A 104 1.67 16.78 7.01
CA THR A 104 0.84 15.78 7.69
C THR A 104 1.25 14.35 7.42
N GLY A 105 2.00 14.09 6.34
CA GLY A 105 2.32 12.74 5.88
C GLY A 105 1.14 12.00 5.27
N LEU A 106 0.00 12.67 5.09
CA LEU A 106 -1.21 12.05 4.57
C LEU A 106 -1.23 12.06 3.05
N LEU A 107 -1.71 10.95 2.50
CA LEU A 107 -2.06 10.86 1.10
C LEU A 107 -3.48 11.36 0.89
N HIS A 108 -3.76 11.87 -0.29
CA HIS A 108 -5.08 12.33 -0.67
C HIS A 108 -5.59 11.51 -1.86
N PRO A 109 -6.91 11.29 -1.97
CA PRO A 109 -7.47 10.64 -3.15
C PRO A 109 -7.09 11.41 -4.40
N HIS A 110 -6.71 10.71 -5.42
CA HIS A 110 -6.33 11.34 -6.67
C HIS A 110 -7.40 11.13 -7.72
N GLU A 111 -8.30 12.05 -7.81
CA GLU A 111 -9.31 12.06 -8.85
C GLU A 111 -8.71 12.26 -10.25
N ALA A 112 -7.49 12.76 -10.31
CA ALA A 112 -6.84 13.10 -11.58
C ALA A 112 -5.42 12.53 -11.72
N ARG A 113 -5.08 11.48 -10.98
CA ARG A 113 -3.69 10.97 -10.95
C ARG A 113 -3.24 10.32 -12.23
N PHE A 114 -4.16 9.65 -12.90
CA PHE A 114 -3.79 8.85 -14.05
C PHE A 114 -4.44 9.41 -15.29
N LYS A 115 -3.66 9.49 -16.35
CA LYS A 115 -4.17 9.79 -17.67
C LYS A 115 -4.46 8.49 -18.40
N PRO A 116 -5.49 8.44 -19.27
CA PRO A 116 -5.73 7.27 -20.10
C PRO A 116 -4.45 6.85 -20.83
N GLY A 117 -4.13 5.56 -20.77
CA GLY A 117 -2.91 5.01 -21.33
C GLY A 117 -1.71 4.95 -20.40
N ALA A 118 -1.80 5.55 -19.20
CA ALA A 118 -0.70 5.50 -18.22
C ALA A 118 -0.53 4.09 -17.66
N THR A 119 0.71 3.69 -17.44
CA THR A 119 1.02 2.42 -16.77
C THR A 119 0.90 2.59 -15.27
N VAL A 120 0.16 1.69 -14.64
CA VAL A 120 -0.07 1.68 -13.19
C VAL A 120 0.31 0.33 -12.61
N THR A 121 0.67 0.31 -11.34
CA THR A 121 0.92 -0.93 -10.60
C THR A 121 -0.23 -1.18 -9.63
N ILE A 122 -0.72 -2.41 -9.60
CA ILE A 122 -1.71 -2.83 -8.62
C ILE A 122 -0.96 -3.13 -7.33
N VAL A 123 -1.33 -2.45 -6.25
CA VAL A 123 -0.57 -2.52 -4.99
C VAL A 123 -1.32 -3.24 -3.87
N ASN A 124 -2.56 -3.66 -4.11
CA ASN A 124 -3.37 -4.34 -3.11
C ASN A 124 -4.25 -5.41 -3.76
N GLY A 125 -4.65 -6.39 -2.97
CA GLY A 125 -5.53 -7.48 -3.42
C GLY A 125 -4.80 -8.62 -4.11
N PRO A 126 -5.54 -9.56 -4.70
CA PRO A 126 -4.97 -10.77 -5.33
C PRO A 126 -4.04 -10.49 -6.51
N LEU A 127 -4.20 -9.33 -7.16
CA LEU A 127 -3.43 -8.94 -8.34
C LEU A 127 -2.28 -8.01 -7.99
N ALA A 128 -1.95 -7.84 -6.70
CA ALA A 128 -0.89 -6.95 -6.27
C ALA A 128 0.46 -7.33 -6.91
N GLY A 129 1.19 -6.31 -7.36
CA GLY A 129 2.47 -6.47 -8.05
C GLY A 129 2.37 -6.51 -9.56
N LEU A 130 1.18 -6.62 -10.12
CA LEU A 130 0.99 -6.62 -11.57
C LEU A 130 0.89 -5.20 -12.12
N GLU A 131 1.40 -5.00 -13.31
CA GLU A 131 1.26 -3.76 -14.06
C GLU A 131 0.02 -3.82 -14.95
N ALA A 132 -0.64 -2.67 -15.09
CA ALA A 132 -1.82 -2.53 -15.91
C ALA A 132 -1.82 -1.15 -16.59
N ILE A 133 -2.71 -0.97 -17.54
CA ILE A 133 -2.91 0.30 -18.23
C ILE A 133 -4.18 0.95 -17.68
N PHE A 134 -4.06 2.18 -17.19
CA PHE A 134 -5.21 2.95 -16.76
C PHE A 134 -6.04 3.36 -17.99
N GLU A 135 -7.33 3.11 -17.94
CA GLU A 135 -8.23 3.45 -19.04
C GLU A 135 -9.12 4.64 -18.71
N ALA A 136 -9.81 4.60 -17.58
CA ALA A 136 -10.75 5.64 -17.19
C ALA A 136 -11.10 5.56 -15.71
N HIS A 137 -11.63 6.65 -15.19
CA HIS A 137 -12.29 6.64 -13.87
C HIS A 137 -13.73 6.13 -14.02
N ASP A 138 -14.18 5.36 -13.05
CA ASP A 138 -15.55 4.84 -12.98
C ASP A 138 -16.15 5.26 -11.63
N GLY A 139 -16.65 6.48 -11.58
CA GLY A 139 -17.12 7.09 -10.35
C GLY A 139 -15.99 7.59 -9.47
N GLU A 140 -16.33 7.93 -8.23
CA GLU A 140 -15.39 8.62 -7.32
C GLU A 140 -14.27 7.74 -6.77
N ALA A 141 -14.47 6.44 -6.72
CA ALA A 141 -13.54 5.54 -6.03
C ALA A 141 -13.00 4.41 -6.88
N ARG A 142 -13.45 4.27 -8.10
CA ARG A 142 -13.07 3.15 -8.97
C ARG A 142 -12.39 3.61 -10.23
N SER A 143 -11.51 2.75 -10.72
CA SER A 143 -10.83 2.92 -11.98
C SER A 143 -11.04 1.69 -12.85
N ILE A 144 -11.08 1.92 -14.15
CA ILE A 144 -11.08 0.85 -15.16
C ILE A 144 -9.64 0.70 -15.64
N ILE A 145 -9.11 -0.51 -15.55
CA ILE A 145 -7.77 -0.83 -15.99
C ILE A 145 -7.80 -1.96 -17.03
N LEU A 146 -6.80 -1.96 -17.87
CA LEU A 146 -6.55 -3.05 -18.82
C LEU A 146 -5.36 -3.86 -18.31
N LEU A 147 -5.60 -5.12 -18.03
CA LEU A 147 -4.61 -6.04 -17.51
C LEU A 147 -4.41 -7.19 -18.49
N GLU A 148 -3.16 -7.47 -18.82
CA GLU A 148 -2.83 -8.61 -19.66
C GLU A 148 -2.59 -9.84 -18.80
N LEU A 149 -3.47 -10.82 -18.93
CA LEU A 149 -3.37 -12.11 -18.24
C LEU A 149 -3.39 -13.24 -19.26
N LEU A 150 -2.38 -14.10 -19.18
CA LEU A 150 -2.27 -15.28 -20.06
C LEU A 150 -2.40 -14.95 -21.56
N GLY A 151 -1.79 -13.83 -21.97
CA GLY A 151 -1.81 -13.38 -23.36
C GLY A 151 -3.12 -12.72 -23.80
N LYS A 152 -4.05 -12.49 -22.87
CA LYS A 152 -5.33 -11.82 -23.17
C LYS A 152 -5.44 -10.53 -22.34
N THR A 153 -5.87 -9.47 -23.02
CA THR A 153 -6.18 -8.20 -22.35
C THR A 153 -7.57 -8.28 -21.73
N GLN A 154 -7.64 -7.99 -20.44
CA GLN A 154 -8.90 -7.97 -19.71
C GLN A 154 -9.15 -6.59 -19.14
N GLN A 155 -10.39 -6.14 -19.21
CA GLN A 155 -10.83 -4.92 -18.57
C GLN A 155 -11.33 -5.24 -17.17
N LEU A 156 -10.78 -4.57 -16.16
CA LEU A 156 -11.17 -4.75 -14.76
C LEU A 156 -11.54 -3.43 -14.14
N ARG A 157 -12.52 -3.47 -13.25
CA ARG A 157 -12.84 -2.37 -12.35
C ARG A 157 -12.17 -2.63 -11.03
N ILE A 158 -11.44 -1.66 -10.54
CA ILE A 158 -10.67 -1.78 -9.30
C ILE A 158 -10.81 -0.51 -8.49
N ASP A 159 -10.69 -0.62 -7.17
CA ASP A 159 -10.61 0.55 -6.30
C ASP A 159 -9.38 1.37 -6.71
N SER A 160 -9.58 2.66 -6.95
CA SER A 160 -8.50 3.56 -7.39
C SER A 160 -7.34 3.62 -6.39
N ASN A 161 -7.60 3.37 -5.11
CA ASN A 161 -6.57 3.31 -4.08
C ASN A 161 -5.66 2.08 -4.20
N HIS A 162 -6.07 1.07 -4.97
CA HIS A 162 -5.25 -0.10 -5.25
C HIS A 162 -4.25 0.12 -6.39
N LEU A 163 -4.28 1.30 -7.02
CA LEU A 163 -3.41 1.63 -8.15
C LEU A 163 -2.35 2.64 -7.75
N TRP A 164 -1.17 2.46 -8.29
CA TRP A 164 -0.06 3.37 -8.09
C TRP A 164 0.66 3.63 -9.42
N PRO A 165 1.20 4.84 -9.65
CA PRO A 165 1.99 5.10 -10.85
C PRO A 165 3.18 4.15 -10.90
N THR A 166 3.36 3.48 -12.04
CA THR A 166 4.58 2.70 -12.25
C THR A 166 5.72 3.66 -12.47
N THR A 167 6.71 3.62 -11.59
CA THR A 167 7.93 4.40 -11.76
C THR A 167 8.89 3.63 -12.64
N THR A 168 9.24 4.22 -13.76
CA THR A 168 10.32 3.71 -14.60
C THR A 168 11.67 4.16 -14.09
#